data_01b0e0cebc1852125bbb028b1e482a5d
#
_entry.id   01b0e0cebc1852125bbb028b1e482a5d
#
_cell.length_a   1.000
_cell.length_b   1.000
_cell.length_c   1.000
_cell.angle_alpha   90.00
_cell.angle_beta   90.00
_cell.angle_gamma   90.00
#
_symmetry.space_group_name_H-M   'P 1'
#
loop_
_entity.id
_entity.type
_entity.pdbx_description
1 polymer ?
#
loop_
_entity_poly.entity_id
_entity_poly.type
_entity_poly.pdbx_seq_one_letter_code
_entity_poly.pdbx_strand_id
1 'polypeptide(L)'
;MAATPSTSSQSSAPEERIQIPFDDGTGKRNPLADVRNFGIMAHIDAGKTTVTERILLYSGRIHRTGEVHEGEATMDYMKEEQERGITITSAATNTEWRGCRLNIIDTPGHVDFTAEVERSLRVLDGAVVVFDGVHGVEAQSETVWRQADHYNVPRLCFVNKLDRAGASFERSLQSIRKRLKKRTLV
;
A
#
# COMPACT_ATOMS: atom_id res chain seq x y z
N MET A 1 12.28 -59.38 -21.57
CA MET A 1 13.21 -58.24 -21.57
C MET A 1 12.41 -57.02 -21.96
N ALA A 2 12.01 -56.20 -20.96
CA ALA A 2 11.24 -55.00 -21.17
C ALA A 2 12.16 -53.80 -20.87
N ALA A 3 12.32 -52.95 -21.89
CA ALA A 3 13.12 -51.73 -21.80
C ALA A 3 12.27 -50.61 -21.16
N THR A 4 12.78 -50.06 -20.07
CA THR A 4 12.24 -48.86 -19.43
C THR A 4 12.65 -47.62 -20.20
N PRO A 5 11.73 -46.64 -20.46
CA PRO A 5 12.11 -45.36 -21.03
C PRO A 5 12.69 -44.44 -19.92
N SER A 6 13.89 -43.97 -20.16
CA SER A 6 14.56 -42.95 -19.39
C SER A 6 13.84 -41.61 -19.49
N THR A 7 13.31 -41.14 -18.39
CA THR A 7 12.79 -39.76 -18.22
C THR A 7 13.98 -38.78 -18.21
N SER A 8 14.15 -38.04 -19.30
CA SER A 8 15.03 -36.90 -19.37
C SER A 8 14.43 -35.75 -18.55
N SER A 9 15.00 -35.47 -17.38
CA SER A 9 14.75 -34.24 -16.63
C SER A 9 15.24 -33.05 -17.45
N GLN A 10 14.29 -32.31 -18.05
CA GLN A 10 14.60 -30.99 -18.58
C GLN A 10 14.88 -30.07 -17.38
N SER A 11 16.14 -29.75 -17.18
CA SER A 11 16.63 -28.65 -16.38
C SER A 11 16.12 -27.37 -17.02
N SER A 12 15.09 -26.75 -16.44
CA SER A 12 14.70 -25.39 -16.78
C SER A 12 15.87 -24.47 -16.46
N ALA A 13 16.48 -23.89 -17.48
CA ALA A 13 17.43 -22.81 -17.33
C ALA A 13 16.77 -21.68 -16.51
N PRO A 14 17.48 -21.01 -15.59
CA PRO A 14 16.92 -19.88 -14.86
C PRO A 14 16.51 -18.83 -15.89
N GLU A 15 15.22 -18.41 -15.84
CA GLU A 15 14.73 -17.29 -16.64
C GLU A 15 15.64 -16.10 -16.43
N GLU A 16 16.32 -15.69 -17.49
CA GLU A 16 17.18 -14.53 -17.49
C GLU A 16 16.30 -13.30 -17.23
N ARG A 17 16.33 -12.80 -15.99
CA ARG A 17 15.55 -11.61 -15.60
C ARG A 17 16.00 -10.45 -16.44
N ILE A 18 15.12 -9.91 -17.28
CA ILE A 18 15.37 -8.71 -18.06
C ILE A 18 15.61 -7.56 -17.06
N GLN A 19 16.86 -7.17 -16.91
CA GLN A 19 17.26 -6.03 -16.08
C GLN A 19 17.12 -4.76 -16.91
N ILE A 20 16.01 -4.06 -16.78
CA ILE A 20 15.86 -2.70 -17.32
C ILE A 20 16.34 -1.76 -16.22
N PRO A 21 17.49 -1.09 -16.40
CA PRO A 21 18.01 -0.19 -15.38
C PRO A 21 17.14 1.06 -15.30
N PHE A 22 16.69 1.37 -14.09
CA PHE A 22 16.01 2.61 -13.77
C PHE A 22 17.03 3.55 -13.08
N ASP A 23 17.20 4.76 -13.60
CA ASP A 23 18.04 5.80 -13.00
C ASP A 23 17.15 6.73 -12.17
N ASP A 24 17.40 6.79 -10.87
CA ASP A 24 16.67 7.65 -9.93
C ASP A 24 17.30 9.02 -9.70
N GLY A 25 18.25 9.39 -10.54
CA GLY A 25 19.02 10.64 -10.45
C GLY A 25 20.16 10.60 -9.44
N THR A 26 20.34 9.50 -8.72
CA THR A 26 21.46 9.31 -7.78
C THR A 26 22.64 8.58 -8.40
N GLY A 27 22.55 8.21 -9.68
CA GLY A 27 23.51 7.37 -10.39
C GLY A 27 23.43 5.87 -10.03
N LYS A 28 22.53 5.48 -9.13
CA LYS A 28 22.24 4.09 -8.83
C LYS A 28 21.18 3.54 -9.78
N ARG A 29 21.47 2.44 -10.41
CA ARG A 29 20.54 1.73 -11.29
C ARG A 29 19.85 0.63 -10.50
N ASN A 30 18.55 0.77 -10.27
CA ASN A 30 17.74 -0.28 -9.66
C ASN A 30 17.10 -1.14 -10.75
N PRO A 31 17.31 -2.47 -10.75
CA PRO A 31 16.58 -3.37 -11.64
C PRO A 31 15.07 -3.25 -11.39
N LEU A 32 14.25 -3.35 -12.44
CA LEU A 32 12.78 -3.34 -12.28
C LEU A 32 12.27 -4.44 -11.35
N ALA A 33 13.01 -5.55 -11.25
CA ALA A 33 12.71 -6.63 -10.32
C ALA A 33 12.71 -6.20 -8.85
N ASP A 34 13.43 -5.12 -8.51
CA ASP A 34 13.55 -4.61 -7.15
C ASP A 34 12.70 -3.35 -6.91
N VAL A 35 11.88 -2.97 -7.89
CA VAL A 35 10.92 -1.85 -7.75
C VAL A 35 9.54 -2.39 -7.39
N ARG A 36 8.87 -1.75 -6.44
CA ARG A 36 7.48 -2.06 -6.05
C ARG A 36 6.67 -0.78 -5.93
N ASN A 37 5.51 -0.80 -6.59
CA ASN A 37 4.51 0.24 -6.47
C ASN A 37 3.45 -0.22 -5.48
N PHE A 38 3.32 0.43 -4.36
CA PHE A 38 2.25 0.10 -3.43
C PHE A 38 1.41 1.31 -3.03
N GLY A 39 0.12 1.08 -2.89
CA GLY A 39 -0.83 2.09 -2.47
C GLY A 39 -1.15 2.00 -0.99
N ILE A 40 -1.44 3.13 -0.37
CA ILE A 40 -2.00 3.18 0.98
C ILE A 40 -3.45 3.62 0.88
N MET A 41 -4.35 2.75 1.32
CA MET A 41 -5.79 2.93 1.26
C MET A 41 -6.36 2.98 2.66
N ALA A 42 -7.26 3.91 2.91
CA ALA A 42 -7.85 4.05 4.24
C ALA A 42 -9.20 4.74 4.16
N HIS A 43 -10.05 4.49 5.15
CA HIS A 43 -11.17 5.39 5.45
C HIS A 43 -10.63 6.74 5.96
N ILE A 44 -11.43 7.79 5.83
CA ILE A 44 -11.13 9.11 6.39
C ILE A 44 -10.79 8.96 7.88
N ASP A 45 -9.77 9.64 8.34
CA ASP A 45 -9.28 9.60 9.73
C ASP A 45 -8.77 8.23 10.23
N ALA A 46 -8.69 7.19 9.41
CA ALA A 46 -8.08 5.93 9.84
C ALA A 46 -6.56 6.03 10.10
N GLY A 47 -5.94 7.15 9.68
CA GLY A 47 -4.52 7.44 9.88
C GLY A 47 -3.65 7.09 8.68
N LYS A 48 -4.18 7.22 7.46
CA LYS A 48 -3.45 7.01 6.22
C LYS A 48 -2.14 7.82 6.18
N THR A 49 -2.24 9.13 6.29
CA THR A 49 -1.08 10.05 6.27
C THR A 49 -0.08 9.71 7.38
N THR A 50 -0.56 9.40 8.59
CA THR A 50 0.31 9.00 9.70
C THR A 50 1.11 7.74 9.37
N VAL A 51 0.49 6.72 8.76
CA VAL A 51 1.19 5.48 8.36
C VAL A 51 2.21 5.78 7.27
N THR A 52 1.85 6.58 6.27
CA THR A 52 2.76 7.00 5.19
C THR A 52 3.99 7.73 5.74
N GLU A 53 3.78 8.73 6.58
CA GLU A 53 4.86 9.48 7.23
C GLU A 53 5.79 8.57 8.06
N ARG A 54 5.23 7.61 8.78
CA ARG A 54 6.04 6.64 9.54
C ARG A 54 6.86 5.71 8.64
N ILE A 55 6.32 5.28 7.51
CA ILE A 55 7.07 4.49 6.53
C ILE A 55 8.24 5.32 5.98
N LEU A 56 8.00 6.59 5.62
CA LEU A 56 9.04 7.50 5.13
C LEU A 56 10.12 7.78 6.19
N LEU A 57 9.72 7.94 7.44
CA LEU A 57 10.65 8.13 8.56
C LEU A 57 11.54 6.91 8.76
N TYR A 58 10.95 5.71 8.90
CA TYR A 58 11.70 4.49 9.15
C TYR A 58 12.58 4.05 7.97
N SER A 59 12.22 4.45 6.76
CA SER A 59 13.06 4.24 5.57
C SER A 59 14.15 5.31 5.40
N GLY A 60 14.22 6.31 6.29
CA GLY A 60 15.23 7.37 6.28
C GLY A 60 15.00 8.44 5.19
N ARG A 61 13.83 8.43 4.55
CA ARG A 61 13.49 9.42 3.52
C ARG A 61 13.22 10.80 4.11
N ILE A 62 12.60 10.84 5.28
CA ILE A 62 12.37 12.07 6.07
C ILE A 62 13.01 11.92 7.44
N HIS A 63 13.37 13.05 8.06
CA HIS A 63 14.01 13.07 9.38
C HIS A 63 13.04 13.40 10.53
N ARG A 64 11.87 13.91 10.20
CA ARG A 64 10.80 14.24 11.17
C ARG A 64 9.46 13.85 10.52
N THR A 65 8.52 13.42 11.34
CA THR A 65 7.13 13.23 10.89
C THR A 65 6.41 14.57 10.98
N GLY A 66 5.77 14.99 9.87
CA GLY A 66 4.79 16.07 9.91
C GLY A 66 3.49 15.60 10.56
N GLU A 67 2.89 16.38 11.45
CA GLU A 67 1.55 16.11 11.95
C GLU A 67 0.50 16.70 11.00
N VAL A 68 -0.53 15.92 10.69
CA VAL A 68 -1.63 16.32 9.77
C VAL A 68 -2.31 17.59 10.28
N HIS A 69 -2.41 17.75 11.60
CA HIS A 69 -3.02 18.91 12.24
C HIS A 69 -2.17 20.19 12.20
N GLU A 70 -0.88 20.07 11.91
CA GLU A 70 0.05 21.20 11.82
C GLU A 70 0.36 21.59 10.36
N GLY A 71 -0.22 20.88 9.37
CA GLY A 71 -0.02 21.15 7.93
C GLY A 71 1.39 20.85 7.42
N GLU A 72 2.18 20.08 8.18
CA GLU A 72 3.58 19.75 7.87
C GLU A 72 3.78 18.38 7.21
N ALA A 73 2.70 17.68 6.86
CA ALA A 73 2.78 16.35 6.26
C ALA A 73 3.42 16.40 4.86
N THR A 74 4.44 15.57 4.64
CA THR A 74 5.24 15.56 3.39
C THR A 74 4.43 15.20 2.15
N MET A 75 3.31 14.50 2.31
CA MET A 75 2.47 14.03 1.20
C MET A 75 1.30 14.94 0.85
N ASP A 76 0.94 15.88 1.73
CA ASP A 76 -0.16 16.81 1.51
C ASP A 76 0.37 18.10 0.87
N TYR A 77 0.44 18.11 -0.47
CA TYR A 77 1.03 19.22 -1.24
C TYR A 77 0.10 20.43 -1.45
N MET A 78 -1.21 20.21 -1.37
CA MET A 78 -2.19 21.27 -1.59
C MET A 78 -2.63 21.91 -0.27
N LYS A 79 -2.81 23.24 -0.28
CA LYS A 79 -3.32 23.95 0.91
C LYS A 79 -4.68 23.41 1.37
N GLU A 80 -5.53 23.04 0.42
CA GLU A 80 -6.84 22.45 0.68
C GLU A 80 -6.73 21.06 1.35
N GLU A 81 -5.70 20.29 1.04
CA GLU A 81 -5.41 19.00 1.70
C GLU A 81 -4.97 19.22 3.14
N GLN A 82 -4.07 20.18 3.34
CA GLN A 82 -3.58 20.55 4.68
C GLN A 82 -4.69 21.12 5.56
N GLU A 83 -5.53 22.01 5.03
CA GLU A 83 -6.64 22.62 5.77
C GLU A 83 -7.74 21.62 6.14
N ARG A 84 -7.99 20.64 5.30
CA ARG A 84 -9.07 19.64 5.50
C ARG A 84 -8.59 18.33 6.09
N GLY A 85 -7.27 18.09 6.15
CA GLY A 85 -6.68 16.84 6.60
C GLY A 85 -7.05 15.62 5.75
N ILE A 86 -7.38 15.83 4.46
CA ILE A 86 -7.75 14.78 3.50
C ILE A 86 -6.89 14.86 2.25
N THR A 87 -6.46 13.71 1.73
CA THR A 87 -5.78 13.63 0.44
C THR A 87 -6.78 13.78 -0.69
N ILE A 88 -6.58 14.76 -1.55
CA ILE A 88 -7.44 15.06 -2.71
C ILE A 88 -6.81 14.49 -3.98
N THR A 89 -5.50 14.69 -4.17
CA THR A 89 -4.77 14.27 -5.35
C THR A 89 -3.84 13.10 -5.01
N SER A 90 -3.75 12.11 -5.89
CA SER A 90 -2.79 11.02 -5.72
C SER A 90 -1.37 11.56 -5.74
N ALA A 91 -0.68 11.48 -4.63
CA ALA A 91 0.74 11.84 -4.50
C ALA A 91 1.59 10.57 -4.61
N ALA A 92 2.72 10.66 -5.30
CA ALA A 92 3.68 9.58 -5.39
C ALA A 92 5.01 10.00 -4.78
N THR A 93 5.50 9.22 -3.84
CA THR A 93 6.85 9.39 -3.30
C THR A 93 7.61 8.08 -3.38
N ASN A 94 8.93 8.15 -3.30
CA ASN A 94 9.76 6.96 -3.33
C ASN A 94 10.66 6.88 -2.10
N THR A 95 10.97 5.65 -1.73
CA THR A 95 11.94 5.35 -0.68
C THR A 95 12.65 4.05 -1.00
N GLU A 96 13.77 3.79 -0.32
CA GLU A 96 14.49 2.53 -0.45
C GLU A 96 14.42 1.75 0.86
N TRP A 97 14.18 0.45 0.75
CA TRP A 97 14.20 -0.45 1.87
C TRP A 97 14.81 -1.79 1.51
N ARG A 98 15.89 -2.17 2.20
CA ARG A 98 16.61 -3.45 2.00
C ARG A 98 16.95 -3.75 0.54
N GLY A 99 17.40 -2.73 -0.20
CA GLY A 99 17.77 -2.86 -1.61
C GLY A 99 16.60 -2.82 -2.59
N CYS A 100 15.36 -2.74 -2.12
CA CYS A 100 14.19 -2.55 -2.96
C CYS A 100 13.81 -1.07 -3.01
N ARG A 101 13.47 -0.57 -4.20
CA ARG A 101 12.86 0.74 -4.38
C ARG A 101 11.34 0.61 -4.21
N LEU A 102 10.81 1.37 -3.28
CA LEU A 102 9.39 1.41 -2.97
C LEU A 102 8.81 2.73 -3.47
N ASN A 103 7.90 2.67 -4.42
CA ASN A 103 7.09 3.82 -4.83
C ASN A 103 5.77 3.76 -4.05
N ILE A 104 5.59 4.72 -3.16
CA ILE A 104 4.38 4.85 -2.35
C ILE A 104 3.42 5.75 -3.10
N ILE A 105 2.25 5.24 -3.44
CA ILE A 105 1.20 5.98 -4.11
C ILE A 105 0.10 6.22 -3.07
N ASP A 106 0.00 7.46 -2.61
CA ASP A 106 -1.05 7.86 -1.69
C ASP A 106 -2.36 8.05 -2.47
N THR A 107 -3.37 7.25 -2.15
CA THR A 107 -4.65 7.29 -2.86
C THR A 107 -5.66 8.10 -2.06
N PRO A 108 -6.45 8.97 -2.73
CA PRO A 108 -7.54 9.67 -2.07
C PRO A 108 -8.48 8.68 -1.36
N GLY A 109 -8.81 8.97 -0.09
CA GLY A 109 -9.73 8.14 0.70
C GLY A 109 -11.21 8.43 0.48
N HIS A 110 -11.52 9.47 -0.30
CA HIS A 110 -12.89 9.95 -0.49
C HIS A 110 -13.57 9.28 -1.69
N VAL A 111 -14.85 8.94 -1.54
CA VAL A 111 -15.66 8.30 -2.60
C VAL A 111 -15.83 9.16 -3.87
N ASP A 112 -15.65 10.47 -3.75
CA ASP A 112 -15.82 11.42 -4.86
C ASP A 112 -14.64 11.37 -5.86
N PHE A 113 -13.50 10.78 -5.50
CA PHE A 113 -12.30 10.70 -6.32
C PHE A 113 -12.09 9.30 -6.96
N THR A 114 -13.17 8.68 -7.41
CA THR A 114 -13.14 7.32 -8.01
C THR A 114 -12.17 7.19 -9.18
N ALA A 115 -12.07 8.20 -10.04
CA ALA A 115 -11.20 8.17 -11.22
C ALA A 115 -9.71 8.16 -10.86
N GLU A 116 -9.30 8.94 -9.85
CA GLU A 116 -7.92 8.99 -9.34
C GLU A 116 -7.56 7.69 -8.64
N VAL A 117 -8.47 7.15 -7.83
CA VAL A 117 -8.29 5.85 -7.17
C VAL A 117 -8.12 4.74 -8.20
N GLU A 118 -8.97 4.70 -9.23
CA GLU A 118 -8.88 3.69 -10.30
C GLU A 118 -7.58 3.79 -11.12
N ARG A 119 -7.13 5.00 -11.42
CA ARG A 119 -5.85 5.21 -12.12
C ARG A 119 -4.68 4.68 -11.28
N SER A 120 -4.69 4.98 -9.99
CA SER A 120 -3.67 4.52 -9.05
C SER A 120 -3.66 2.99 -8.95
N LEU A 121 -4.83 2.35 -8.82
CA LEU A 121 -4.96 0.90 -8.68
C LEU A 121 -4.36 0.11 -9.85
N ARG A 122 -4.36 0.67 -11.06
CA ARG A 122 -3.83 -0.01 -12.26
C ARG A 122 -2.33 -0.20 -12.26
N VAL A 123 -1.60 0.60 -11.50
CA VAL A 123 -0.13 0.58 -11.47
C VAL A 123 0.43 -0.04 -10.19
N LEU A 124 -0.43 -0.48 -9.27
CA LEU A 124 -0.02 -1.04 -7.99
C LEU A 124 0.35 -2.52 -8.08
N ASP A 125 1.49 -2.88 -7.54
CA ASP A 125 1.88 -4.27 -7.26
C ASP A 125 1.19 -4.82 -5.99
N GLY A 126 0.76 -3.94 -5.10
CA GLY A 126 0.04 -4.27 -3.88
C GLY A 126 -0.47 -3.05 -3.14
N ALA A 127 -1.22 -3.25 -2.07
CA ALA A 127 -1.73 -2.16 -1.26
C ALA A 127 -1.71 -2.49 0.24
N VAL A 128 -1.60 -1.44 1.06
CA VAL A 128 -1.81 -1.48 2.50
C VAL A 128 -3.15 -0.82 2.79
N VAL A 129 -4.09 -1.60 3.33
CA VAL A 129 -5.40 -1.08 3.75
C VAL A 129 -5.36 -0.83 5.24
N VAL A 130 -5.52 0.43 5.63
CA VAL A 130 -5.48 0.87 7.03
C VAL A 130 -6.90 0.89 7.59
N PHE A 131 -7.10 0.15 8.67
CA PHE A 131 -8.36 0.11 9.43
C PHE A 131 -8.18 0.79 10.79
N ASP A 132 -9.21 1.51 11.22
CA ASP A 132 -9.27 2.05 12.57
C ASP A 132 -9.58 0.92 13.58
N GLY A 133 -8.76 0.77 14.61
CA GLY A 133 -8.90 -0.27 15.63
C GLY A 133 -10.17 -0.15 16.48
N VAL A 134 -10.80 1.03 16.51
CA VAL A 134 -12.06 1.28 17.22
C VAL A 134 -13.26 0.92 16.34
N HIS A 135 -13.28 1.38 15.09
CA HIS A 135 -14.42 1.27 14.18
C HIS A 135 -14.37 0.01 13.29
N GLY A 136 -13.17 -0.53 13.02
CA GLY A 136 -12.99 -1.67 12.13
C GLY A 136 -13.26 -1.31 10.66
N VAL A 137 -14.03 -2.15 9.95
CA VAL A 137 -14.38 -1.92 8.55
C VAL A 137 -15.57 -0.97 8.44
N GLU A 138 -15.41 0.10 7.70
CA GLU A 138 -16.44 1.10 7.42
C GLU A 138 -16.88 1.07 5.95
N ALA A 139 -17.96 1.76 5.58
CA ALA A 139 -18.54 1.70 4.24
C ALA A 139 -17.55 2.13 3.13
N GLN A 140 -16.75 3.15 3.39
CA GLN A 140 -15.72 3.60 2.45
C GLN A 140 -14.64 2.54 2.26
N SER A 141 -14.22 1.86 3.34
CA SER A 141 -13.27 0.75 3.26
C SER A 141 -13.78 -0.39 2.37
N GLU A 142 -15.09 -0.69 2.43
CA GLU A 142 -15.70 -1.69 1.55
C GLU A 142 -15.67 -1.28 0.08
N THR A 143 -15.90 0.00 -0.21
CA THR A 143 -15.88 0.52 -1.59
C THR A 143 -14.47 0.42 -2.19
N VAL A 144 -13.47 0.93 -1.49
CA VAL A 144 -12.07 0.85 -1.91
C VAL A 144 -11.61 -0.61 -2.03
N TRP A 145 -12.08 -1.48 -1.13
CA TRP A 145 -11.79 -2.91 -1.18
C TRP A 145 -12.32 -3.56 -2.46
N ARG A 146 -13.57 -3.26 -2.87
CA ARG A 146 -14.17 -3.78 -4.11
C ARG A 146 -13.43 -3.27 -5.35
N GLN A 147 -13.02 -2.00 -5.36
CA GLN A 147 -12.20 -1.46 -6.44
C GLN A 147 -10.86 -2.21 -6.57
N ALA A 148 -10.18 -2.46 -5.45
CA ALA A 148 -8.96 -3.24 -5.44
C ALA A 148 -9.16 -4.72 -5.86
N ASP A 149 -10.34 -5.32 -5.54
CA ASP A 149 -10.72 -6.65 -6.06
C ASP A 149 -10.87 -6.62 -7.59
N HIS A 150 -11.47 -5.56 -8.15
CA HIS A 150 -11.65 -5.41 -9.61
C HIS A 150 -10.32 -5.38 -10.37
N TYR A 151 -9.31 -4.75 -9.79
CA TYR A 151 -7.96 -4.67 -10.38
C TYR A 151 -7.01 -5.79 -9.91
N ASN A 152 -7.50 -6.78 -9.15
CA ASN A 152 -6.72 -7.89 -8.59
C ASN A 152 -5.49 -7.44 -7.79
N VAL A 153 -5.56 -6.30 -7.10
CA VAL A 153 -4.45 -5.78 -6.29
C VAL A 153 -4.33 -6.58 -5.00
N PRO A 154 -3.20 -7.24 -4.71
CA PRO A 154 -2.95 -7.90 -3.43
C PRO A 154 -2.93 -6.89 -2.29
N ARG A 155 -3.40 -7.28 -1.10
CA ARG A 155 -3.55 -6.36 0.03
C ARG A 155 -3.03 -6.92 1.33
N LEU A 156 -2.36 -6.03 2.09
CA LEU A 156 -2.10 -6.19 3.51
C LEU A 156 -3.09 -5.34 4.30
N CYS A 157 -3.62 -5.88 5.39
CA CYS A 157 -4.47 -5.13 6.31
C CYS A 157 -3.63 -4.64 7.49
N PHE A 158 -3.70 -3.36 7.78
CA PHE A 158 -3.04 -2.74 8.93
C PHE A 158 -4.09 -2.16 9.87
N VAL A 159 -4.14 -2.64 11.10
CA VAL A 159 -5.05 -2.13 12.13
C VAL A 159 -4.32 -1.06 12.93
N ASN A 160 -4.77 0.17 12.77
CA ASN A 160 -4.17 1.37 13.38
C ASN A 160 -4.92 1.79 14.64
N LYS A 161 -4.37 2.73 15.40
CA LYS A 161 -4.98 3.35 16.59
C LYS A 161 -5.34 2.35 17.70
N LEU A 162 -4.56 1.30 17.88
CA LEU A 162 -4.78 0.31 18.94
C LEU A 162 -4.55 0.87 20.35
N ASP A 163 -3.94 2.04 20.46
CA ASP A 163 -3.75 2.84 21.67
C ASP A 163 -5.02 3.55 22.14
N ARG A 164 -6.02 3.69 21.28
CA ARG A 164 -7.26 4.41 21.61
C ARG A 164 -8.18 3.58 22.53
N ALA A 165 -8.87 4.28 23.44
CA ALA A 165 -9.88 3.66 24.27
C ALA A 165 -10.96 3.00 23.39
N GLY A 166 -11.26 1.73 23.70
CA GLY A 166 -12.22 0.94 22.92
C GLY A 166 -11.65 0.29 21.66
N ALA A 167 -10.37 0.45 21.31
CA ALA A 167 -9.76 -0.27 20.21
C ALA A 167 -9.61 -1.76 20.54
N SER A 168 -9.74 -2.62 19.52
CA SER A 168 -9.52 -4.06 19.65
C SER A 168 -9.11 -4.66 18.31
N PHE A 169 -7.98 -5.35 18.30
CA PHE A 169 -7.49 -6.06 17.13
C PHE A 169 -8.45 -7.18 16.73
N GLU A 170 -8.93 -7.97 17.71
CA GLU A 170 -9.82 -9.09 17.47
C GLU A 170 -11.14 -8.67 16.86
N ARG A 171 -11.73 -7.56 17.35
CA ARG A 171 -12.96 -6.99 16.76
C ARG A 171 -12.73 -6.51 15.34
N SER A 172 -11.62 -5.84 15.09
CA SER A 172 -11.25 -5.37 13.75
C SER A 172 -11.07 -6.56 12.81
N LEU A 173 -10.39 -7.62 13.24
CA LEU A 173 -10.20 -8.85 12.48
C LEU A 173 -11.54 -9.55 12.16
N GLN A 174 -12.44 -9.63 13.14
CA GLN A 174 -13.79 -10.18 12.94
C GLN A 174 -14.60 -9.32 11.96
N SER A 175 -14.50 -7.99 12.05
CA SER A 175 -15.14 -7.05 11.12
C SER A 175 -14.66 -7.28 9.69
N ILE A 176 -13.33 -7.43 9.48
CA ILE A 176 -12.72 -7.74 8.18
C ILE A 176 -13.27 -9.05 7.62
N ARG A 177 -13.27 -10.12 8.42
CA ARG A 177 -13.77 -11.44 8.00
C ARG A 177 -15.27 -11.42 7.64
N LYS A 178 -16.07 -10.75 8.46
CA LYS A 178 -17.53 -10.70 8.30
C LYS A 178 -17.96 -9.80 7.14
N ARG A 179 -17.42 -8.58 7.06
CA ARG A 179 -17.88 -7.56 6.10
C ARG A 179 -17.21 -7.73 4.73
N LEU A 180 -15.90 -8.03 4.69
CA LEU A 180 -15.20 -8.22 3.43
C LEU A 180 -15.25 -9.68 2.93
N LYS A 181 -15.79 -10.61 3.72
CA LYS A 181 -15.95 -12.03 3.38
C LYS A 181 -14.64 -12.69 2.88
N LYS A 182 -13.50 -12.32 3.47
CA LYS A 182 -12.16 -12.82 3.09
C LYS A 182 -11.57 -13.65 4.23
N ARG A 183 -10.79 -14.68 3.83
CA ARG A 183 -9.92 -15.39 4.77
C ARG A 183 -8.72 -14.49 5.09
N THR A 184 -8.43 -14.36 6.37
CA THR A 184 -7.30 -13.56 6.84
C THR A 184 -6.22 -14.47 7.40
N LEU A 185 -4.98 -14.21 7.04
CA LEU A 185 -3.78 -14.72 7.72
C LEU A 185 -3.33 -13.65 8.69
N VAL A 186 -2.95 -14.04 9.89
CA VAL A 186 -2.47 -13.15 10.97
C VAL A 186 -1.08 -13.61 11.38
#